data_493dc9598e6d3bc09dfc1b3f4a0d8444
#
_entry.id   493dc9598e6d3bc09dfc1b3f4a0d8444
#
_cell.length_a   1.000
_cell.length_b   1.000
_cell.length_c   1.000
_cell.angle_alpha   90.00
_cell.angle_beta   90.00
_cell.angle_gamma   90.00
#
_symmetry.space_group_name_H-M   'P 1'
#
loop_
_entity.id
_entity.type
_entity.pdbx_description
1 polymer ?
#
loop_
_entity_poly.entity_id
_entity_poly.type
_entity_poly.pdbx_seq_one_letter_code
_entity_poly.pdbx_strand_id
1 'polypeptide(L)'
;MTIFKSKINVDSENFKKHRNEMLELIARLEELNGRASIASERRKERFEARGQLTPRERLARLLDPGLPFLQIGNLAGYMLDTKNEKKSIPGSTVISGIGFISGVRCMVVVDDSGINAGALMTGGGYRISRSQEIALQQKLPFVHLVESAGGDLMNYTVEG
;
A
#
# COMPACT_ATOMS: atom_id res chain seq x y z
N MET A 1 -19.73 34.99 -9.15
CA MET A 1 -18.56 34.10 -9.18
C MET A 1 -17.91 34.20 -10.56
N THR A 2 -16.62 34.56 -10.60
CA THR A 2 -15.88 34.62 -11.87
C THR A 2 -15.45 33.21 -12.26
N ILE A 3 -15.94 32.69 -13.38
CA ILE A 3 -15.56 31.37 -13.87
C ILE A 3 -14.13 31.46 -14.42
N PHE A 4 -13.20 30.72 -13.86
CA PHE A 4 -11.85 30.60 -14.41
C PHE A 4 -11.89 29.89 -15.76
N LYS A 5 -11.40 30.56 -16.80
CA LYS A 5 -11.25 29.96 -18.14
C LYS A 5 -9.77 29.60 -18.35
N SER A 6 -9.49 28.32 -18.58
CA SER A 6 -8.15 27.87 -18.92
C SER A 6 -7.69 28.49 -20.25
N LYS A 7 -6.41 28.94 -20.28
CA LYS A 7 -5.74 29.41 -21.51
C LYS A 7 -4.82 28.37 -22.11
N ILE A 8 -4.86 27.13 -21.60
CA ILE A 8 -4.00 26.04 -22.08
C ILE A 8 -4.48 25.60 -23.47
N ASN A 9 -3.56 25.61 -24.44
CA ASN A 9 -3.78 25.04 -25.75
C ASN A 9 -3.35 23.56 -25.74
N VAL A 10 -4.34 22.67 -25.69
CA VAL A 10 -4.13 21.21 -25.63
C VAL A 10 -3.57 20.61 -26.93
N ASP A 11 -3.68 21.34 -28.04
CA ASP A 11 -3.19 20.91 -29.35
C ASP A 11 -1.75 21.34 -29.62
N SER A 12 -1.18 22.20 -28.76
CA SER A 12 0.21 22.65 -28.91
C SER A 12 1.20 21.49 -28.71
N GLU A 13 2.30 21.52 -29.47
CA GLU A 13 3.38 20.53 -29.37
C GLU A 13 3.96 20.48 -27.95
N ASN A 14 4.05 21.63 -27.29
CA ASN A 14 4.54 21.71 -25.91
C ASN A 14 3.60 21.00 -24.93
N PHE A 15 2.29 21.14 -25.08
CA PHE A 15 1.32 20.41 -24.26
C PHE A 15 1.42 18.90 -24.49
N LYS A 16 1.49 18.47 -25.76
CA LYS A 16 1.63 17.04 -26.10
C LYS A 16 2.90 16.44 -25.52
N LYS A 17 4.02 17.16 -25.58
CA LYS A 17 5.28 16.75 -24.97
C LYS A 17 5.14 16.55 -23.46
N HIS A 18 4.68 17.58 -22.74
CA HIS A 18 4.52 17.50 -21.27
C HIS A 18 3.51 16.43 -20.86
N ARG A 19 2.44 16.24 -21.67
CA ARG A 19 1.48 15.15 -21.42
C ARG A 19 2.13 13.79 -21.51
N ASN A 20 2.97 13.56 -22.52
CA ASN A 20 3.66 12.27 -22.67
C ASN A 20 4.65 12.03 -21.54
N GLU A 21 5.46 13.03 -21.17
CA GLU A 21 6.37 12.96 -20.02
C GLU A 21 5.61 12.62 -18.72
N MET A 22 4.45 13.23 -18.49
CA MET A 22 3.61 12.94 -17.33
C MET A 22 3.05 11.51 -17.36
N LEU A 23 2.64 11.02 -18.54
CA LEU A 23 2.14 9.64 -18.71
C LEU A 23 3.23 8.60 -18.42
N GLU A 24 4.50 8.88 -18.77
CA GLU A 24 5.62 8.02 -18.43
C GLU A 24 5.83 7.95 -16.91
N LEU A 25 5.73 9.10 -16.21
CA LEU A 25 5.82 9.14 -14.75
C LEU A 25 4.66 8.39 -14.08
N ILE A 26 3.44 8.51 -14.62
CA ILE A 26 2.26 7.78 -14.14
C ILE A 26 2.47 6.27 -14.34
N ALA A 27 2.92 5.85 -15.52
CA ALA A 27 3.20 4.43 -15.78
C ALA A 27 4.26 3.86 -14.80
N ARG A 28 5.28 4.66 -14.49
CA ARG A 28 6.28 4.28 -13.48
C ARG A 28 5.67 4.16 -12.09
N LEU A 29 4.80 5.08 -11.71
CA LEU A 29 4.08 5.05 -10.43
C LEU A 29 3.18 3.81 -10.33
N GLU A 30 2.45 3.48 -11.39
CA GLU A 30 1.58 2.30 -11.44
C GLU A 30 2.39 0.99 -11.33
N GLU A 31 3.53 0.91 -12.00
CA GLU A 31 4.45 -0.24 -11.88
C GLU A 31 4.91 -0.42 -10.42
N LEU A 32 5.35 0.66 -9.77
CA LEU A 32 5.77 0.64 -8.37
C LEU A 32 4.62 0.22 -7.43
N ASN A 33 3.43 0.77 -7.62
CA ASN A 33 2.24 0.43 -6.84
C ASN A 33 1.81 -1.04 -7.02
N GLY A 34 2.07 -1.63 -8.19
CA GLY A 34 1.74 -3.02 -8.48
C GLY A 34 2.68 -4.04 -7.84
N ARG A 35 3.91 -3.66 -7.47
CA ARG A 35 4.95 -4.61 -7.02
C ARG A 35 4.53 -5.43 -5.81
N ALA A 36 3.91 -4.81 -4.81
CA ALA A 36 3.50 -5.49 -3.58
C ALA A 36 2.42 -6.56 -3.87
N SER A 37 1.40 -6.23 -4.67
CA SER A 37 0.36 -7.21 -5.03
C SER A 37 0.92 -8.36 -5.85
N ILE A 38 1.80 -8.09 -6.82
CA ILE A 38 2.45 -9.13 -7.63
C ILE A 38 3.33 -10.04 -6.74
N ALA A 39 4.08 -9.48 -5.79
CA ALA A 39 4.92 -10.26 -4.89
C ALA A 39 4.10 -11.17 -3.98
N SER A 40 3.01 -10.66 -3.43
CA SER A 40 2.09 -11.41 -2.57
C SER A 40 1.37 -12.51 -3.34
N GLU A 41 0.86 -12.23 -4.54
CA GLU A 41 0.12 -13.19 -5.38
C GLU A 41 0.94 -14.42 -5.75
N ARG A 42 2.26 -14.30 -5.89
CA ARG A 42 3.17 -15.44 -6.12
C ARG A 42 3.10 -16.51 -5.03
N ARG A 43 2.53 -16.19 -3.87
CA ARG A 43 2.36 -17.12 -2.74
C ARG A 43 0.96 -17.67 -2.61
N LYS A 44 0.04 -17.32 -3.50
CA LYS A 44 -1.36 -17.73 -3.47
C LYS A 44 -1.55 -19.23 -3.32
N GLU A 45 -0.90 -20.01 -4.17
CA GLU A 45 -0.96 -21.49 -4.12
C GLU A 45 -0.59 -22.05 -2.74
N ARG A 46 0.34 -21.40 -2.02
CA ARG A 46 0.74 -21.82 -0.67
C ARG A 46 -0.37 -21.56 0.36
N PHE A 47 -1.14 -20.49 0.20
CA PHE A 47 -2.31 -20.21 1.05
C PHE A 47 -3.42 -21.21 0.75
N GLU A 48 -3.73 -21.43 -0.52
CA GLU A 48 -4.74 -22.37 -0.96
C GLU A 48 -4.44 -23.81 -0.49
N ALA A 49 -3.20 -24.26 -0.62
CA ALA A 49 -2.78 -25.58 -0.13
C ALA A 49 -2.93 -25.78 1.39
N ARG A 50 -3.04 -24.69 2.15
CA ARG A 50 -3.27 -24.69 3.60
C ARG A 50 -4.71 -24.41 3.98
N GLY A 51 -5.62 -24.23 3.02
CA GLY A 51 -6.99 -23.80 3.26
C GLY A 51 -7.09 -22.37 3.85
N GLN A 52 -6.09 -21.53 3.61
CA GLN A 52 -6.00 -20.16 4.12
C GLN A 52 -6.35 -19.15 3.04
N LEU A 53 -6.94 -18.03 3.45
CA LEU A 53 -7.13 -16.88 2.58
C LEU A 53 -5.82 -16.08 2.47
N THR A 54 -5.58 -15.52 1.30
CA THR A 54 -4.52 -14.52 1.13
C THR A 54 -4.82 -13.25 1.94
N PRO A 55 -3.81 -12.43 2.29
CA PRO A 55 -4.03 -11.18 3.01
C PRO A 55 -5.05 -10.25 2.33
N ARG A 56 -5.02 -10.18 1.01
CA ARG A 56 -5.96 -9.36 0.23
C ARG A 56 -7.39 -9.92 0.23
N GLU A 57 -7.54 -11.24 0.19
CA GLU A 57 -8.86 -11.88 0.33
C GLU A 57 -9.44 -11.67 1.74
N ARG A 58 -8.60 -11.71 2.78
CA ARG A 58 -9.05 -11.40 4.15
C ARG A 58 -9.50 -9.95 4.26
N LEU A 59 -8.75 -9.02 3.68
CA LEU A 59 -9.13 -7.61 3.62
C LEU A 59 -10.47 -7.44 2.88
N ALA A 60 -10.61 -8.06 1.71
CA ALA A 60 -11.83 -7.98 0.91
C ALA A 60 -13.07 -8.55 1.63
N ARG A 61 -12.90 -9.59 2.46
CA ARG A 61 -13.98 -10.15 3.27
C ARG A 61 -14.33 -9.33 4.50
N LEU A 62 -13.38 -8.55 5.02
CA LEU A 62 -13.59 -7.66 6.16
C LEU A 62 -14.36 -6.41 5.77
N LEU A 63 -14.08 -5.87 4.59
CA LEU A 63 -14.68 -4.63 4.12
C LEU A 63 -16.11 -4.81 3.64
N ASP A 64 -16.93 -3.80 3.85
CA ASP A 64 -18.30 -3.78 3.34
C ASP A 64 -18.31 -3.81 1.81
N PRO A 65 -19.08 -4.73 1.19
CA PRO A 65 -19.10 -4.85 -0.26
C PRO A 65 -19.67 -3.60 -0.92
N GLY A 66 -19.05 -3.19 -2.04
CA GLY A 66 -19.47 -2.02 -2.82
C GLY A 66 -19.06 -0.67 -2.25
N LEU A 67 -18.43 -0.62 -1.07
CA LEU A 67 -17.88 0.62 -0.52
C LEU A 67 -16.39 0.77 -0.85
N PRO A 68 -15.89 2.02 -0.98
CA PRO A 68 -14.51 2.26 -1.38
C PRO A 68 -13.53 1.91 -0.26
N PHE A 69 -12.37 1.38 -0.63
CA PHE A 69 -11.19 1.29 0.21
C PHE A 69 -10.12 2.25 -0.29
N LEU A 70 -9.85 3.30 0.48
CA LEU A 70 -8.79 4.25 0.19
C LEU A 70 -7.47 3.73 0.74
N GLN A 71 -6.72 3.02 -0.08
CA GLN A 71 -5.39 2.55 0.30
C GLN A 71 -4.43 3.74 0.42
N ILE A 72 -3.64 3.80 1.49
CA ILE A 72 -2.69 4.88 1.78
C ILE A 72 -1.28 4.35 2.00
N GLY A 73 -0.29 5.21 1.77
CA GLY A 73 1.11 4.87 1.99
C GLY A 73 1.66 3.79 1.05
N ASN A 74 1.13 3.68 -0.18
CA ASN A 74 1.49 2.62 -1.12
C ASN A 74 2.96 2.62 -1.51
N LEU A 75 3.61 3.79 -1.51
CA LEU A 75 5.04 3.94 -1.79
C LEU A 75 5.90 4.04 -0.53
N ALA A 76 5.30 3.96 0.66
CA ALA A 76 6.05 3.98 1.91
C ALA A 76 7.07 2.83 1.95
N GLY A 77 8.26 3.10 2.45
CA GLY A 77 9.34 2.11 2.52
C GLY A 77 10.05 1.83 1.19
N TYR A 78 9.67 2.50 0.08
CA TYR A 78 10.42 2.34 -1.18
C TYR A 78 11.89 2.71 -0.98
N MET A 79 12.79 1.79 -1.36
CA MET A 79 14.25 1.91 -1.17
C MET A 79 14.73 2.01 0.29
N LEU A 80 13.84 1.82 1.29
CA LEU A 80 14.20 1.85 2.70
C LEU A 80 14.68 0.49 3.20
N ASP A 81 13.91 -0.56 2.94
CA ASP A 81 14.22 -1.93 3.38
C ASP A 81 15.33 -2.59 2.52
N THR A 82 15.61 -2.06 1.35
CA THR A 82 16.72 -2.47 0.48
C THR A 82 17.13 -1.33 -0.45
N LYS A 83 18.43 -1.21 -0.69
CA LYS A 83 18.99 -0.26 -1.66
C LYS A 83 18.90 -0.76 -3.12
N ASN A 84 18.48 -1.98 -3.33
CA ASN A 84 18.28 -2.52 -4.67
C ASN A 84 16.88 -2.17 -5.18
N GLU A 85 16.81 -1.23 -6.12
CA GLU A 85 15.57 -0.73 -6.69
C GLU A 85 14.65 -1.84 -7.24
N LYS A 86 15.24 -2.84 -7.91
CA LYS A 86 14.47 -3.96 -8.51
C LYS A 86 13.89 -4.91 -7.47
N LYS A 87 14.49 -4.97 -6.28
CA LYS A 87 14.03 -5.80 -5.16
C LYS A 87 13.17 -5.02 -4.16
N SER A 88 13.17 -3.69 -4.25
CA SER A 88 12.37 -2.86 -3.35
C SER A 88 10.89 -3.02 -3.65
N ILE A 89 10.14 -3.37 -2.60
CA ILE A 89 8.68 -3.53 -2.65
C ILE A 89 8.06 -2.35 -1.91
N PRO A 90 7.50 -1.36 -2.64
CA PRO A 90 6.79 -0.28 -2.00
C PRO A 90 5.62 -0.79 -1.16
N GLY A 91 5.39 -0.16 -0.02
CA GLY A 91 4.41 -0.62 0.96
C GLY A 91 4.92 -1.70 1.90
N SER A 92 6.11 -2.26 1.63
CA SER A 92 6.72 -3.32 2.45
C SER A 92 5.76 -4.51 2.64
N THR A 93 5.69 -5.06 3.84
CA THR A 93 4.85 -6.19 4.22
C THR A 93 3.50 -5.77 4.83
N VAL A 94 3.05 -4.54 4.56
CA VAL A 94 1.84 -3.98 5.18
C VAL A 94 0.92 -3.35 4.13
N ILE A 95 -0.36 -3.67 4.19
CA ILE A 95 -1.42 -2.96 3.48
C ILE A 95 -2.12 -2.06 4.49
N SER A 96 -2.34 -0.78 4.18
CA SER A 96 -3.09 0.11 5.05
C SER A 96 -4.01 1.03 4.26
N GLY A 97 -5.13 1.39 4.85
CA GLY A 97 -6.10 2.26 4.20
C GLY A 97 -7.32 2.54 5.06
N ILE A 98 -8.20 3.38 4.53
CA ILE A 98 -9.47 3.72 5.15
C ILE A 98 -10.58 3.03 4.37
N GLY A 99 -11.40 2.26 5.05
CA GLY A 99 -12.53 1.53 4.49
C GLY A 99 -13.71 1.47 5.44
N PHE A 100 -14.74 0.75 5.06
CA PHE A 100 -15.95 0.59 5.86
C PHE A 100 -16.08 -0.85 6.34
N ILE A 101 -16.42 -1.03 7.61
CA ILE A 101 -16.65 -2.31 8.27
C ILE A 101 -17.98 -2.17 9.03
N SER A 102 -18.99 -2.92 8.62
CA SER A 102 -20.35 -2.85 9.21
C SER A 102 -20.90 -1.43 9.25
N GLY A 103 -20.73 -0.67 8.17
CA GLY A 103 -21.17 0.72 8.04
C GLY A 103 -20.28 1.75 8.73
N VAL A 104 -19.26 1.34 9.47
CA VAL A 104 -18.36 2.23 10.21
C VAL A 104 -17.07 2.47 9.43
N ARG A 105 -16.69 3.73 9.24
CA ARG A 105 -15.42 4.09 8.61
C ARG A 105 -14.26 3.81 9.58
N CYS A 106 -13.34 2.96 9.17
CA CYS A 106 -12.22 2.48 9.97
C CYS A 106 -10.88 2.73 9.26
N MET A 107 -9.83 2.92 10.04
CA MET A 107 -8.46 2.68 9.59
C MET A 107 -8.18 1.18 9.67
N VAL A 108 -7.81 0.59 8.55
CA VAL A 108 -7.54 -0.85 8.44
C VAL A 108 -6.08 -1.07 8.06
N VAL A 109 -5.43 -1.94 8.81
CA VAL A 109 -4.06 -2.40 8.54
C VAL A 109 -4.09 -3.92 8.40
N VAL A 110 -3.33 -4.44 7.44
CA VAL A 110 -3.23 -5.88 7.19
C VAL A 110 -1.76 -6.23 6.98
N ASP A 111 -1.25 -7.18 7.72
CA ASP A 111 0.07 -7.75 7.42
C ASP A 111 -0.02 -8.62 6.16
N ASP A 112 0.85 -8.34 5.19
CA ASP A 112 0.92 -9.10 3.94
C ASP A 112 1.93 -10.24 4.09
N SER A 113 1.46 -11.36 4.65
CA SER A 113 2.26 -12.57 4.86
C SER A 113 2.66 -13.29 3.56
N GLY A 114 2.15 -12.85 2.42
CA GLY A 114 2.65 -13.23 1.09
C GLY A 114 4.03 -12.65 0.77
N ILE A 115 4.44 -11.59 1.48
CA ILE A 115 5.74 -10.93 1.35
C ILE A 115 6.54 -11.18 2.63
N ASN A 116 7.71 -11.84 2.54
CA ASN A 116 8.58 -12.14 3.68
C ASN A 116 7.85 -12.72 4.91
N ALA A 117 6.81 -13.54 4.68
CA ALA A 117 5.96 -14.09 5.75
C ALA A 117 5.38 -13.02 6.71
N GLY A 118 5.16 -11.80 6.22
CA GLY A 118 4.65 -10.68 7.02
C GLY A 118 5.65 -10.13 8.03
N ALA A 119 6.95 -10.45 7.90
CA ALA A 119 7.96 -9.94 8.83
C ALA A 119 7.94 -8.41 8.88
N LEU A 120 7.97 -7.85 10.08
CA LEU A 120 7.96 -6.41 10.28
C LEU A 120 9.33 -5.83 9.92
N MET A 121 9.38 -5.16 8.78
CA MET A 121 10.53 -4.41 8.29
C MET A 121 10.37 -2.92 8.62
N THR A 122 11.44 -2.14 8.47
CA THR A 122 11.44 -0.70 8.80
C THR A 122 10.32 0.06 8.09
N GLY A 123 10.15 -0.16 6.77
CA GLY A 123 9.08 0.48 6.00
C GLY A 123 7.68 0.10 6.47
N GLY A 124 7.48 -1.17 6.85
CA GLY A 124 6.23 -1.67 7.42
C GLY A 124 5.93 -1.03 8.78
N GLY A 125 6.92 -0.94 9.65
CA GLY A 125 6.81 -0.31 10.97
C GLY A 125 6.37 1.15 10.88
N TYR A 126 7.02 1.95 10.04
CA TYR A 126 6.62 3.34 9.80
C TYR A 126 5.19 3.46 9.25
N ARG A 127 4.80 2.55 8.37
CA ARG A 127 3.45 2.56 7.81
C ARG A 127 2.38 2.27 8.87
N ILE A 128 2.61 1.29 9.75
CA ILE A 128 1.72 0.99 10.88
C ILE A 128 1.61 2.19 11.81
N SER A 129 2.75 2.75 12.26
CA SER A 129 2.78 3.91 13.16
C SER A 129 2.03 5.10 12.56
N ARG A 130 2.26 5.40 11.27
CA ARG A 130 1.55 6.48 10.60
C ARG A 130 0.05 6.23 10.49
N SER A 131 -0.36 4.97 10.27
CA SER A 131 -1.78 4.60 10.24
C SER A 131 -2.45 4.80 11.60
N GLN A 132 -1.76 4.48 12.70
CA GLN A 132 -2.23 4.73 14.07
C GLN A 132 -2.39 6.22 14.35
N GLU A 133 -1.42 7.05 13.94
CA GLU A 133 -1.51 8.51 14.06
C GLU A 133 -2.73 9.08 13.31
N ILE A 134 -2.94 8.64 12.07
CA ILE A 134 -4.10 9.06 11.26
C ILE A 134 -5.40 8.62 11.93
N ALA A 135 -5.48 7.38 12.42
CA ALA A 135 -6.65 6.87 13.12
C ALA A 135 -6.98 7.73 14.36
N LEU A 136 -5.96 8.05 15.16
CA LEU A 136 -6.10 8.90 16.33
C LEU A 136 -6.57 10.32 15.97
N GLN A 137 -5.92 10.97 15.01
CA GLN A 137 -6.25 12.32 14.56
C GLN A 137 -7.65 12.42 13.96
N GLN A 138 -8.04 11.42 13.19
CA GLN A 138 -9.35 11.38 12.52
C GLN A 138 -10.44 10.68 13.35
N LYS A 139 -10.12 10.22 14.57
CA LYS A 139 -11.02 9.50 15.48
C LYS A 139 -11.66 8.28 14.81
N LEU A 140 -10.86 7.55 14.03
CA LEU A 140 -11.29 6.32 13.36
C LEU A 140 -11.02 5.11 14.26
N PRO A 141 -11.93 4.14 14.34
CA PRO A 141 -11.59 2.82 14.83
C PRO A 141 -10.40 2.27 14.06
N PHE A 142 -9.47 1.60 14.76
CA PHE A 142 -8.28 0.99 14.19
C PHE A 142 -8.43 -0.53 14.20
N VAL A 143 -8.38 -1.14 13.02
CA VAL A 143 -8.48 -2.60 12.86
C VAL A 143 -7.20 -3.10 12.21
N HIS A 144 -6.54 -4.07 12.88
CA HIS A 144 -5.31 -4.68 12.37
C HIS A 144 -5.49 -6.19 12.22
N LEU A 145 -5.42 -6.68 10.97
CA LEU A 145 -5.35 -8.11 10.66
C LEU A 145 -3.90 -8.56 10.74
N VAL A 146 -3.50 -9.03 11.93
CA VAL A 146 -2.12 -9.43 12.21
C VAL A 146 -1.86 -10.83 11.66
N GLU A 147 -0.82 -10.95 10.83
CA GLU A 147 -0.25 -12.23 10.37
C GLU A 147 1.23 -12.02 10.04
N SER A 148 2.05 -11.99 11.07
CA SER A 148 3.47 -11.63 10.97
C SER A 148 4.36 -12.72 11.54
N ALA A 149 5.50 -12.95 10.90
CA ALA A 149 6.59 -13.76 11.45
C ALA A 149 7.37 -13.04 12.59
N GLY A 150 6.97 -11.81 12.94
CA GLY A 150 7.67 -10.98 13.91
C GLY A 150 8.65 -9.99 13.26
N GLY A 151 9.59 -9.45 14.03
CA GLY A 151 10.60 -8.52 13.51
C GLY A 151 11.61 -9.23 12.59
N ASP A 152 12.13 -8.50 11.61
CA ASP A 152 13.18 -8.99 10.72
C ASP A 152 14.55 -8.98 11.43
N LEU A 153 14.78 -10.01 12.24
CA LEU A 153 16.02 -10.14 13.03
C LEU A 153 17.27 -10.35 12.17
N MET A 154 17.12 -10.79 10.92
CA MET A 154 18.25 -11.01 10.02
C MET A 154 18.86 -9.69 9.51
N ASN A 155 18.05 -8.63 9.47
CA ASN A 155 18.47 -7.30 9.06
C ASN A 155 18.47 -6.29 10.24
N TYR A 156 18.37 -6.80 11.48
CA TYR A 156 18.43 -5.94 12.67
C TYR A 156 19.84 -5.37 12.82
N THR A 157 19.92 -4.04 12.96
CA THR A 157 21.15 -3.32 13.30
C THR A 157 20.98 -2.64 14.65
N VAL A 158 22.08 -2.58 15.43
CA VAL A 158 22.08 -1.96 16.78
C VAL A 158 21.81 -0.45 16.73
N GLU A 159 21.89 0.15 15.54
CA GLU A 159 21.70 1.59 15.30
C GLU A 159 20.28 1.94 14.83
N GLY A 160 19.38 0.99 14.80
CA GLY A 160 17.98 1.14 14.33
C GLY A 160 16.96 1.25 15.44
#